data_9e2663205c5c1e66c000731b8ca8c5b7
#
_entry.id   9e2663205c5c1e66c000731b8ca8c5b7
#
_cell.length_a   1.000
_cell.length_b   1.000
_cell.length_c   1.000
_cell.angle_alpha   90.00
_cell.angle_beta   90.00
_cell.angle_gamma   90.00
#
_symmetry.space_group_name_H-M   'P 1'
#
loop_
_entity.id
_entity.type
_entity.pdbx_description
1 polymer ?
#
loop_
_entity_poly.entity_id
_entity_poly.type
_entity_poly.pdbx_seq_one_letter_code
_entity_poly.pdbx_strand_id
1 'polypeptide(L)'
;MKLLLSTLSIFTALLLINSCAGTRNMRVNVMRPSLITISQDIKSIAVLNRSIPSGKVALESALTLEKPAQDKDLSENCLRGLTDLLTTSDRFIVKKCDSTMLASDPKSLSFGQTLAWNIVDSLCLKYEVDALMVLEYFDTDFSVLNPGATAANAIGNVINGNQASVQVRGTAKSFCGYRVYYPKTKSILYEDRFDYTKTWTQSSTNPIDAVSKLIKKNDALYDVSYEKGKEFAMNIIPLYYWENRDMYKGKKGDLERGERQAIAKDWEGALKTWAEVYEMNYKSKIKAKAAFNAALAFEVLGRLNDAQIWVQRAYVENGKDVAKKYSDIIDYRLREQAKLREQTGQ
;
A
#
# COMPACT_ATOMS: atom_id res chain seq x y z
N MET A 1 55.17 -10.15 4.39
CA MET A 1 54.00 -9.98 5.23
C MET A 1 52.84 -9.24 4.51
N LYS A 2 53.05 -8.23 3.68
CA LYS A 2 52.00 -7.50 2.91
C LYS A 2 51.38 -8.31 1.77
N LEU A 3 52.11 -9.23 1.11
CA LEU A 3 51.57 -10.07 0.03
C LEU A 3 50.65 -11.18 0.55
N LEU A 4 50.89 -11.74 1.73
CA LEU A 4 50.04 -12.79 2.34
C LEU A 4 48.68 -12.23 2.83
N LEU A 5 48.63 -10.96 3.25
CA LEU A 5 47.39 -10.31 3.66
C LEU A 5 46.49 -9.97 2.46
N SER A 6 47.05 -9.64 1.29
CA SER A 6 46.27 -9.33 0.08
C SER A 6 45.65 -10.57 -0.55
N THR A 7 46.33 -11.72 -0.51
CA THR A 7 45.84 -12.99 -1.03
C THR A 7 44.69 -13.58 -0.14
N LEU A 8 44.81 -13.39 1.18
CA LEU A 8 43.77 -13.82 2.13
C LEU A 8 42.49 -12.99 1.98
N SER A 9 42.62 -11.66 1.71
CA SER A 9 41.48 -10.77 1.50
C SER A 9 40.70 -11.08 0.20
N ILE A 10 41.39 -11.48 -0.87
CA ILE A 10 40.80 -11.86 -2.15
C ILE A 10 40.07 -13.23 -2.02
N PHE A 11 40.63 -14.17 -1.23
CA PHE A 11 40.03 -15.49 -1.01
C PHE A 11 38.77 -15.39 -0.15
N THR A 12 38.71 -14.48 0.83
CA THR A 12 37.50 -14.22 1.65
C THR A 12 36.41 -13.52 0.85
N ALA A 13 36.74 -12.64 -0.08
CA ALA A 13 35.77 -11.99 -0.97
C ALA A 13 35.16 -12.97 -1.99
N LEU A 14 35.91 -13.97 -2.47
CA LEU A 14 35.38 -15.01 -3.36
C LEU A 14 34.41 -15.99 -2.67
N LEU A 15 34.51 -16.17 -1.35
CA LEU A 15 33.62 -17.05 -0.59
C LEU A 15 32.21 -16.46 -0.34
N LEU A 16 32.06 -15.14 -0.47
CA LEU A 16 30.77 -14.45 -0.28
C LEU A 16 29.88 -14.43 -1.52
N ILE A 17 30.38 -14.86 -2.70
CA ILE A 17 29.63 -14.81 -3.97
C ILE A 17 28.85 -16.12 -4.22
N ASN A 18 28.97 -17.15 -3.40
CA ASN A 18 28.39 -18.47 -3.65
C ASN A 18 26.97 -18.66 -3.07
N SER A 19 26.30 -17.64 -2.54
CA SER A 19 25.03 -17.82 -1.83
C SER A 19 23.76 -17.77 -2.69
N CYS A 20 23.78 -17.40 -3.98
CA CYS A 20 22.57 -17.18 -4.78
C CYS A 20 22.36 -18.05 -6.02
N ALA A 21 23.13 -19.14 -6.21
CA ALA A 21 23.11 -19.89 -7.48
C ALA A 21 21.96 -20.92 -7.63
N GLY A 22 21.06 -21.04 -6.68
CA GLY A 22 20.06 -22.13 -6.64
C GLY A 22 18.61 -21.73 -6.92
N THR A 23 18.23 -20.49 -6.72
CA THR A 23 16.86 -20.00 -6.89
C THR A 23 16.77 -18.86 -7.91
N ARG A 24 15.55 -18.61 -8.40
CA ARG A 24 15.15 -17.44 -9.18
C ARG A 24 14.03 -16.77 -8.43
N ASN A 25 14.05 -15.43 -8.42
CA ASN A 25 12.93 -14.66 -7.90
C ASN A 25 11.82 -14.60 -8.95
N MET A 26 10.58 -14.90 -8.51
CA MET A 26 9.35 -14.83 -9.30
C MET A 26 8.41 -13.83 -8.65
N ARG A 27 7.79 -12.98 -9.45
CA ARG A 27 6.75 -12.07 -8.98
C ARG A 27 5.40 -12.75 -9.14
N VAL A 28 4.67 -12.86 -8.03
CA VAL A 28 3.30 -13.41 -7.99
C VAL A 28 2.33 -12.29 -7.61
N ASN A 29 1.18 -12.29 -8.24
CA ASN A 29 0.13 -11.33 -7.93
C ASN A 29 -0.78 -11.92 -6.86
N VAL A 30 -0.87 -11.24 -5.71
CA VAL A 30 -1.55 -11.74 -4.51
C VAL A 30 -2.62 -10.76 -4.10
N MET A 31 -3.87 -11.20 -4.03
CA MET A 31 -4.94 -10.40 -3.44
C MET A 31 -4.80 -10.40 -1.91
N ARG A 32 -4.79 -9.20 -1.32
CA ARG A 32 -4.77 -8.99 0.13
C ARG A 32 -6.12 -8.45 0.58
N PRO A 33 -6.62 -8.91 1.73
CA PRO A 33 -7.84 -8.34 2.31
C PRO A 33 -7.62 -6.89 2.71
N SER A 34 -8.69 -6.10 2.65
CA SER A 34 -8.69 -4.74 3.21
C SER A 34 -8.56 -4.78 4.74
N LEU A 35 -8.06 -3.69 5.33
CA LEU A 35 -7.96 -3.55 6.78
C LEU A 35 -9.34 -3.50 7.43
N ILE A 36 -10.26 -2.75 6.82
CA ILE A 36 -11.63 -2.54 7.27
C ILE A 36 -12.56 -3.47 6.49
N THR A 37 -13.33 -4.27 7.19
CA THR A 37 -14.35 -5.12 6.57
C THR A 37 -15.68 -4.37 6.51
N ILE A 38 -16.12 -4.07 5.28
CA ILE A 38 -17.49 -3.60 5.02
C ILE A 38 -18.30 -4.82 4.56
N SER A 39 -19.47 -5.03 5.17
CA SER A 39 -20.33 -6.17 4.85
C SER A 39 -20.53 -6.33 3.34
N GLN A 40 -20.47 -7.57 2.87
CA GLN A 40 -20.70 -7.90 1.46
C GLN A 40 -22.13 -7.60 0.97
N ASP A 41 -23.09 -7.37 1.88
CA ASP A 41 -24.44 -6.93 1.54
C ASP A 41 -24.46 -5.51 0.96
N ILE A 42 -23.43 -4.71 1.27
CA ILE A 42 -23.27 -3.37 0.73
C ILE A 42 -22.53 -3.47 -0.60
N LYS A 43 -23.26 -3.26 -1.70
CA LYS A 43 -22.73 -3.30 -3.07
C LYS A 43 -22.51 -1.92 -3.66
N SER A 44 -23.19 -0.90 -3.14
CA SER A 44 -23.18 0.46 -3.66
C SER A 44 -23.02 1.48 -2.54
N ILE A 45 -22.22 2.53 -2.83
CA ILE A 45 -21.87 3.57 -1.87
C ILE A 45 -22.00 4.94 -2.54
N ALA A 46 -22.69 5.88 -1.88
CA ALA A 46 -22.58 7.29 -2.21
C ALA A 46 -21.50 7.96 -1.36
N VAL A 47 -20.73 8.86 -1.96
CA VAL A 47 -19.65 9.61 -1.29
C VAL A 47 -20.07 11.07 -1.15
N LEU A 48 -20.11 11.57 0.08
CA LEU A 48 -20.53 12.93 0.44
C LEU A 48 -19.38 13.72 1.05
N ASN A 49 -19.18 14.95 0.62
CA ASN A 49 -18.32 15.92 1.28
C ASN A 49 -19.12 16.74 2.32
N ARG A 50 -18.79 16.55 3.59
CA ARG A 50 -19.34 17.29 4.73
C ARG A 50 -18.26 18.02 5.53
N SER A 51 -17.09 18.22 4.92
CA SER A 51 -15.95 18.87 5.56
C SER A 51 -15.85 20.38 5.30
N ILE A 52 -16.81 20.96 4.59
CA ILE A 52 -16.75 22.37 4.17
C ILE A 52 -16.98 23.28 5.37
N PRO A 53 -16.05 24.20 5.69
CA PRO A 53 -16.23 25.15 6.78
C PRO A 53 -17.46 26.06 6.54
N SER A 54 -18.16 26.42 7.61
CA SER A 54 -19.25 27.41 7.52
C SER A 54 -18.70 28.79 7.21
N GLY A 55 -19.50 29.64 6.53
CA GLY A 55 -19.08 31.00 6.09
C GLY A 55 -18.60 31.92 7.23
N LYS A 56 -19.00 31.70 8.49
CA LYS A 56 -18.50 32.43 9.67
C LYS A 56 -17.03 32.06 9.99
N VAL A 57 -16.64 30.82 9.82
CA VAL A 57 -15.26 30.33 10.01
C VAL A 57 -14.39 30.72 8.82
N ALA A 58 -14.95 30.75 7.62
CA ALA A 58 -14.27 31.26 6.43
C ALA A 58 -13.81 32.72 6.59
N LEU A 59 -14.54 33.51 7.38
CA LEU A 59 -14.15 34.93 7.66
C LEU A 59 -12.98 34.98 8.68
N GLU A 60 -12.93 34.07 9.66
CA GLU A 60 -11.81 33.98 10.59
C GLU A 60 -10.55 33.38 9.91
N SER A 61 -10.71 32.44 8.98
CA SER A 61 -9.63 31.91 8.16
C SER A 61 -9.04 32.91 7.19
N ALA A 62 -9.82 33.91 6.75
CA ALA A 62 -9.33 35.03 5.92
C ALA A 62 -8.30 35.89 6.68
N LEU A 63 -8.35 35.91 8.01
CA LEU A 63 -7.36 36.60 8.84
C LEU A 63 -6.04 35.80 8.98
N THR A 64 -6.07 34.50 8.70
CA THR A 64 -4.90 33.59 8.76
C THR A 64 -4.21 33.36 7.41
N LEU A 65 -4.58 34.12 6.37
CA LEU A 65 -4.07 34.02 4.99
C LEU A 65 -4.40 32.68 4.28
N GLU A 66 -5.23 31.84 4.83
CA GLU A 66 -5.76 30.65 4.18
C GLU A 66 -7.04 30.97 3.42
N LYS A 67 -7.08 30.59 2.13
CA LYS A 67 -8.25 30.85 1.29
C LYS A 67 -9.30 29.76 1.51
N PRO A 68 -10.53 30.06 1.97
CA PRO A 68 -11.60 29.07 2.18
C PRO A 68 -11.93 28.23 0.94
N ALA A 69 -11.72 28.78 -0.25
CA ALA A 69 -11.86 28.07 -1.52
C ALA A 69 -10.82 26.95 -1.68
N GLN A 70 -9.63 27.10 -1.11
CA GLN A 70 -8.57 26.10 -1.20
C GLN A 70 -8.91 24.83 -0.40
N ASP A 71 -9.48 24.96 0.79
CA ASP A 71 -9.87 23.81 1.62
C ASP A 71 -10.96 23.00 0.95
N LYS A 72 -11.92 23.68 0.30
CA LYS A 72 -12.93 23.02 -0.52
C LYS A 72 -12.30 22.22 -1.66
N ASP A 73 -11.41 22.85 -2.42
CA ASP A 73 -10.76 22.19 -3.57
C ASP A 73 -9.89 21.01 -3.14
N LEU A 74 -9.18 21.13 -2.02
CA LEU A 74 -8.34 20.05 -1.48
C LEU A 74 -9.17 18.90 -0.91
N SER A 75 -10.29 19.17 -0.22
CA SER A 75 -11.21 18.14 0.26
C SER A 75 -11.89 17.39 -0.89
N GLU A 76 -12.28 18.10 -1.95
CA GLU A 76 -12.78 17.49 -3.19
C GLU A 76 -11.71 16.63 -3.88
N ASN A 77 -10.45 17.08 -3.86
CA ASN A 77 -9.33 16.32 -4.38
C ASN A 77 -9.05 15.05 -3.56
N CYS A 78 -9.24 15.10 -2.24
CA CYS A 78 -9.19 13.93 -1.35
C CYS A 78 -10.29 12.91 -1.75
N LEU A 79 -11.53 13.36 -1.92
CA LEU A 79 -12.62 12.50 -2.38
C LEU A 79 -12.39 11.95 -3.79
N ARG A 80 -11.73 12.71 -4.67
CA ARG A 80 -11.33 12.21 -5.98
C ARG A 80 -10.35 11.03 -5.85
N GLY A 81 -9.30 11.17 -5.02
CA GLY A 81 -8.37 10.07 -4.77
C GLY A 81 -9.04 8.82 -4.22
N LEU A 82 -10.03 9.01 -3.32
CA LEU A 82 -10.88 7.93 -2.81
C LEU A 82 -11.68 7.25 -3.94
N THR A 83 -12.46 8.03 -4.70
CA THR A 83 -13.36 7.49 -5.71
C THR A 83 -12.61 6.87 -6.88
N ASP A 84 -11.50 7.46 -7.31
CA ASP A 84 -10.67 6.93 -8.39
C ASP A 84 -10.17 5.53 -8.08
N LEU A 85 -9.72 5.27 -6.85
CA LEU A 85 -9.27 3.94 -6.48
C LEU A 85 -10.43 2.97 -6.21
N LEU A 86 -11.51 3.41 -5.58
CA LEU A 86 -12.70 2.57 -5.35
C LEU A 86 -13.30 2.04 -6.65
N THR A 87 -13.30 2.87 -7.70
CA THR A 87 -13.85 2.48 -9.03
C THR A 87 -12.94 1.52 -9.81
N THR A 88 -11.69 1.31 -9.38
CA THR A 88 -10.82 0.28 -9.97
C THR A 88 -11.14 -1.13 -9.45
N SER A 89 -11.95 -1.23 -8.40
CA SER A 89 -12.35 -2.49 -7.78
C SER A 89 -13.82 -2.80 -8.09
N ASP A 90 -14.11 -4.05 -8.41
CA ASP A 90 -15.49 -4.52 -8.60
C ASP A 90 -16.27 -4.65 -7.26
N ARG A 91 -15.66 -4.21 -6.14
CA ARG A 91 -16.25 -4.36 -4.81
C ARG A 91 -17.46 -3.47 -4.60
N PHE A 92 -17.44 -2.24 -5.11
CA PHE A 92 -18.49 -1.25 -4.93
C PHE A 92 -18.88 -0.53 -6.21
N ILE A 93 -20.16 -0.28 -6.38
CA ILE A 93 -20.66 0.76 -7.29
C ILE A 93 -20.58 2.08 -6.52
N VAL A 94 -19.78 3.04 -7.02
CA VAL A 94 -19.52 4.29 -6.34
C VAL A 94 -20.24 5.43 -7.03
N LYS A 95 -21.04 6.19 -6.29
CA LYS A 95 -21.70 7.42 -6.76
C LYS A 95 -21.23 8.61 -5.94
N LYS A 96 -20.90 9.71 -6.58
CA LYS A 96 -20.54 10.96 -5.88
C LYS A 96 -21.79 11.80 -5.69
N CYS A 97 -22.00 12.33 -4.48
CA CYS A 97 -23.10 13.27 -4.23
C CYS A 97 -22.83 14.60 -4.94
N ASP A 98 -23.86 15.16 -5.57
CA ASP A 98 -23.78 16.43 -6.30
C ASP A 98 -23.66 17.66 -5.40
N SER A 99 -24.07 17.51 -4.13
CA SER A 99 -24.06 18.57 -3.13
C SER A 99 -23.00 18.28 -2.05
N THR A 100 -22.39 19.35 -1.57
CA THR A 100 -21.56 19.34 -0.37
C THR A 100 -22.39 19.81 0.82
N MET A 101 -22.02 19.38 2.03
CA MET A 101 -22.64 19.84 3.27
C MET A 101 -21.61 20.55 4.14
N LEU A 102 -22.09 21.48 4.96
CA LEU A 102 -21.24 22.16 5.92
C LEU A 102 -20.82 21.20 7.04
N ALA A 103 -19.58 21.37 7.50
CA ALA A 103 -19.07 20.65 8.66
C ALA A 103 -19.95 20.91 9.90
N SER A 104 -20.15 19.89 10.70
CA SER A 104 -20.93 20.01 11.94
C SER A 104 -20.19 20.79 13.03
N ASP A 105 -18.86 20.76 13.02
CA ASP A 105 -17.97 21.57 13.87
C ASP A 105 -16.73 21.97 13.05
N PRO A 106 -16.75 23.18 12.47
CA PRO A 106 -15.68 23.61 11.58
C PRO A 106 -14.37 23.97 12.30
N LYS A 107 -14.36 24.08 13.63
CA LYS A 107 -13.16 24.39 14.41
C LYS A 107 -12.47 23.16 14.99
N SER A 108 -13.12 22.02 14.92
CA SER A 108 -12.65 20.79 15.54
C SER A 108 -12.12 19.81 14.49
N LEU A 109 -10.87 19.38 14.65
CA LEU A 109 -10.34 18.17 14.01
C LEU A 109 -10.97 16.90 14.65
N SER A 110 -12.20 17.00 15.14
CA SER A 110 -12.97 15.94 15.76
C SER A 110 -14.25 15.69 14.99
N PHE A 111 -14.75 14.45 15.09
CA PHE A 111 -16.06 14.14 14.57
C PHE A 111 -17.11 14.99 15.30
N GLY A 112 -17.85 15.77 14.52
CA GLY A 112 -19.02 16.47 15.00
C GLY A 112 -20.24 15.56 15.11
N GLN A 113 -21.43 16.17 15.24
CA GLN A 113 -22.69 15.42 15.28
C GLN A 113 -22.86 14.55 14.03
N THR A 114 -23.36 13.33 14.24
CA THR A 114 -23.72 12.43 13.16
C THR A 114 -24.86 13.00 12.31
N LEU A 115 -24.94 12.59 11.06
CA LEU A 115 -26.10 12.89 10.23
C LEU A 115 -27.35 12.23 10.84
N ALA A 116 -28.46 12.95 10.82
CA ALA A 116 -29.75 12.38 11.19
C ALA A 116 -30.14 11.29 10.17
N TRP A 117 -30.69 10.18 10.65
CA TRP A 117 -31.00 9.02 9.81
C TRP A 117 -31.95 9.31 8.66
N ASN A 118 -32.90 10.23 8.84
CA ASN A 118 -33.78 10.67 7.74
C ASN A 118 -33.01 11.33 6.59
N ILE A 119 -31.88 12.01 6.88
CA ILE A 119 -31.00 12.59 5.85
C ILE A 119 -30.21 11.48 5.16
N VAL A 120 -29.67 10.53 5.95
CA VAL A 120 -28.97 9.36 5.40
C VAL A 120 -29.89 8.54 4.49
N ASP A 121 -31.11 8.24 4.95
CA ASP A 121 -32.13 7.52 4.18
C ASP A 121 -32.46 8.25 2.87
N SER A 122 -32.70 9.57 2.94
CA SER A 122 -33.00 10.39 1.76
C SER A 122 -31.87 10.41 0.74
N LEU A 123 -30.62 10.51 1.20
CA LEU A 123 -29.45 10.50 0.32
C LEU A 123 -29.24 9.11 -0.31
N CYS A 124 -29.32 8.06 0.48
CA CYS A 124 -29.19 6.70 -0.05
C CYS A 124 -30.30 6.37 -1.06
N LEU A 125 -31.53 6.81 -0.80
CA LEU A 125 -32.65 6.68 -1.75
C LEU A 125 -32.41 7.50 -3.03
N LYS A 126 -32.01 8.78 -2.90
CA LYS A 126 -31.74 9.66 -4.05
C LYS A 126 -30.68 9.08 -4.98
N TYR A 127 -29.60 8.54 -4.41
CA TYR A 127 -28.49 7.99 -5.17
C TYR A 127 -28.62 6.49 -5.43
N GLU A 128 -29.70 5.83 -4.99
CA GLU A 128 -29.93 4.40 -5.14
C GLU A 128 -28.72 3.58 -4.71
N VAL A 129 -28.32 3.75 -3.44
CA VAL A 129 -27.13 3.11 -2.85
C VAL A 129 -27.45 2.48 -1.50
N ASP A 130 -26.64 1.49 -1.12
CA ASP A 130 -26.83 0.74 0.13
C ASP A 130 -26.28 1.50 1.34
N ALA A 131 -25.23 2.30 1.16
CA ALA A 131 -24.56 3.01 2.24
C ALA A 131 -24.08 4.39 1.81
N LEU A 132 -23.89 5.27 2.81
CA LEU A 132 -23.36 6.62 2.62
C LEU A 132 -22.00 6.72 3.30
N MET A 133 -20.97 7.09 2.53
CA MET A 133 -19.63 7.40 3.02
C MET A 133 -19.45 8.90 3.06
N VAL A 134 -19.08 9.43 4.21
CA VAL A 134 -19.02 10.86 4.46
C VAL A 134 -17.61 11.27 4.88
N LEU A 135 -17.03 12.20 4.15
CA LEU A 135 -15.85 12.94 4.61
C LEU A 135 -16.34 14.02 5.58
N GLU A 136 -16.17 13.77 6.89
CA GLU A 136 -16.74 14.61 7.95
C GLU A 136 -15.90 15.83 8.27
N TYR A 137 -14.58 15.71 8.17
CA TYR A 137 -13.64 16.83 8.26
C TYR A 137 -12.41 16.57 7.39
N PHE A 138 -11.78 17.64 6.99
CA PHE A 138 -10.56 17.63 6.20
C PHE A 138 -9.73 18.87 6.54
N ASP A 139 -8.43 18.69 6.69
CA ASP A 139 -7.47 19.75 6.93
C ASP A 139 -6.11 19.43 6.32
N THR A 140 -5.32 20.44 6.01
CA THR A 140 -3.97 20.29 5.46
C THR A 140 -2.99 21.28 6.08
N ASP A 141 -1.75 20.88 6.21
CA ASP A 141 -0.65 21.72 6.67
C ASP A 141 0.57 21.57 5.75
N PHE A 142 1.31 22.66 5.55
CA PHE A 142 2.57 22.65 4.81
C PHE A 142 3.63 23.46 5.53
N SER A 143 4.74 22.80 5.86
CA SER A 143 5.89 23.41 6.51
C SER A 143 7.16 23.24 5.67
N VAL A 144 7.99 24.26 5.66
CA VAL A 144 9.34 24.20 5.11
C VAL A 144 10.32 24.28 6.28
N LEU A 145 10.98 23.15 6.54
CA LEU A 145 12.11 23.14 7.45
C LEU A 145 13.35 23.48 6.65
N ASN A 146 13.82 24.69 6.89
CA ASN A 146 15.19 25.03 6.52
C ASN A 146 16.07 24.51 7.66
N PRO A 147 16.93 23.49 7.47
CA PRO A 147 17.93 23.14 8.46
C PRO A 147 19.02 24.21 8.50
N GLY A 148 18.63 25.46 8.44
CA GLY A 148 19.49 26.64 8.49
C GLY A 148 20.20 26.86 9.81
N ALA A 149 19.92 26.05 10.84
CA ALA A 149 20.88 25.84 11.93
C ALA A 149 22.20 25.24 11.43
N THR A 150 22.19 24.59 10.26
CA THR A 150 23.39 24.18 9.52
C THR A 150 23.94 25.24 8.57
N ALA A 151 23.28 26.35 8.35
CA ALA A 151 23.83 27.46 7.55
C ALA A 151 25.05 28.04 8.20
N ALA A 152 25.10 28.13 9.52
CA ALA A 152 26.34 28.51 10.22
C ALA A 152 27.46 27.48 10.03
N ASN A 153 27.15 26.19 10.00
CA ASN A 153 28.09 25.12 9.70
C ASN A 153 28.44 25.05 8.21
N ALA A 154 27.51 25.41 7.32
CA ALA A 154 27.76 25.50 5.88
C ALA A 154 28.69 26.66 5.54
N ILE A 155 28.57 27.81 6.22
CA ILE A 155 29.48 28.94 6.08
C ILE A 155 30.90 28.55 6.58
N GLY A 156 31.01 27.83 7.70
CA GLY A 156 32.27 27.31 8.21
C GLY A 156 32.94 26.31 7.25
N ASN A 157 32.19 25.48 6.56
CA ASN A 157 32.69 24.50 5.60
C ASN A 157 33.12 25.14 4.25
N VAL A 158 32.41 26.19 3.81
CA VAL A 158 32.78 26.98 2.61
C VAL A 158 34.15 27.70 2.82
N ILE A 159 34.40 28.21 4.03
CA ILE A 159 35.66 28.82 4.40
C ILE A 159 36.83 27.79 4.35
N ASN A 160 36.54 26.52 4.58
CA ASN A 160 37.51 25.41 4.55
C ASN A 160 37.61 24.69 3.20
N GLY A 161 37.03 25.25 2.11
CA GLY A 161 37.11 24.69 0.75
C GLY A 161 36.30 23.45 0.47
N ASN A 162 35.45 23.00 1.41
CA ASN A 162 34.50 21.92 1.19
C ASN A 162 33.18 22.49 0.65
N GLN A 163 32.74 22.03 -0.53
CA GLN A 163 31.42 22.37 -1.07
C GLN A 163 30.32 21.62 -0.26
N ALA A 164 29.92 22.20 0.87
CA ALA A 164 28.82 21.69 1.64
C ALA A 164 27.48 21.98 0.91
N SER A 165 26.75 20.95 0.54
CA SER A 165 25.39 21.12 0.00
C SER A 165 24.42 21.45 1.14
N VAL A 166 23.55 22.44 0.92
CA VAL A 166 22.44 22.78 1.80
C VAL A 166 21.24 21.94 1.40
N GLN A 167 20.64 21.25 2.37
CA GLN A 167 19.43 20.47 2.17
C GLN A 167 18.24 21.24 2.72
N VAL A 168 17.19 21.37 1.90
CA VAL A 168 15.89 21.97 2.28
C VAL A 168 14.83 20.88 2.22
N ARG A 169 13.95 20.88 3.20
CA ARG A 169 12.88 19.89 3.33
C ARG A 169 11.50 20.57 3.43
N GLY A 170 10.61 20.26 2.50
CA GLY A 170 9.19 20.61 2.55
C GLY A 170 8.38 19.41 3.03
N THR A 171 7.50 19.61 4.00
CA THR A 171 6.62 18.56 4.53
C THR A 171 5.19 19.05 4.43
N ALA A 172 4.34 18.27 3.72
CA ALA A 172 2.91 18.45 3.69
C ALA A 172 2.22 17.36 4.50
N LYS A 173 1.16 17.73 5.19
CA LYS A 173 0.29 16.83 5.95
C LYS A 173 -1.15 17.02 5.50
N SER A 174 -1.91 15.94 5.54
CA SER A 174 -3.35 15.94 5.30
C SER A 174 -4.02 15.13 6.41
N PHE A 175 -5.08 15.68 6.99
CA PHE A 175 -5.90 15.07 8.02
C PHE A 175 -7.31 14.92 7.50
N CYS A 176 -7.92 13.77 7.69
CA CYS A 176 -9.32 13.54 7.31
C CYS A 176 -10.02 12.59 8.27
N GLY A 177 -11.33 12.70 8.36
CA GLY A 177 -12.18 11.78 9.08
C GLY A 177 -13.34 11.31 8.24
N TYR A 178 -13.54 9.99 8.20
CA TYR A 178 -14.62 9.37 7.45
C TYR A 178 -15.59 8.67 8.38
N ARG A 179 -16.88 8.72 8.01
CA ARG A 179 -17.94 7.86 8.55
C ARG A 179 -18.61 7.07 7.43
N VAL A 180 -18.97 5.83 7.73
CA VAL A 180 -19.77 5.00 6.83
C VAL A 180 -21.10 4.71 7.51
N TYR A 181 -22.17 5.27 6.97
CA TYR A 181 -23.54 5.12 7.47
C TYR A 181 -24.27 4.01 6.70
N TYR A 182 -24.89 3.10 7.43
CA TYR A 182 -25.71 2.04 6.86
C TYR A 182 -27.16 2.19 7.29
N PRO A 183 -28.05 2.68 6.39
CA PRO A 183 -29.44 3.01 6.75
C PRO A 183 -30.27 1.80 7.14
N LYS A 184 -30.01 0.63 6.53
CA LYS A 184 -30.78 -0.60 6.80
C LYS A 184 -30.77 -1.02 8.27
N THR A 185 -29.65 -0.83 8.96
CA THR A 185 -29.50 -1.15 10.38
C THR A 185 -29.43 0.10 11.26
N LYS A 186 -29.47 1.28 10.68
CA LYS A 186 -29.27 2.58 11.35
C LYS A 186 -28.00 2.57 12.20
N SER A 187 -26.90 2.12 11.63
CA SER A 187 -25.60 2.01 12.30
C SER A 187 -24.50 2.72 11.53
N ILE A 188 -23.53 3.24 12.25
CA ILE A 188 -22.25 3.69 11.72
C ILE A 188 -21.33 2.48 11.72
N LEU A 189 -21.02 1.99 10.52
CA LEU A 189 -20.18 0.81 10.34
C LEU A 189 -18.69 1.12 10.57
N TYR A 190 -18.33 2.37 10.34
CA TYR A 190 -16.96 2.81 10.46
C TYR A 190 -16.90 4.30 10.77
N GLU A 191 -16.03 4.65 11.70
CA GLU A 191 -15.68 6.03 12.06
C GLU A 191 -14.22 6.02 12.48
N ASP A 192 -13.36 6.70 11.74
CA ASP A 192 -11.95 6.84 12.13
C ASP A 192 -11.31 8.05 11.44
N ARG A 193 -10.16 8.43 12.00
CA ARG A 193 -9.31 9.53 11.56
C ARG A 193 -8.05 8.99 10.93
N PHE A 194 -7.61 9.72 9.92
CA PHE A 194 -6.37 9.41 9.24
C PHE A 194 -5.53 10.65 9.07
N ASP A 195 -4.23 10.49 9.18
CA ASP A 195 -3.26 11.47 8.72
C ASP A 195 -2.36 10.85 7.66
N TYR A 196 -1.88 11.69 6.76
CA TYR A 196 -0.91 11.34 5.75
C TYR A 196 0.15 12.43 5.70
N THR A 197 1.42 12.03 5.69
CA THR A 197 2.54 12.96 5.67
C THR A 197 3.48 12.58 4.54
N LYS A 198 3.84 13.55 3.71
CA LYS A 198 4.82 13.38 2.66
C LYS A 198 5.88 14.47 2.73
N THR A 199 7.12 14.08 2.49
CA THR A 199 8.27 14.96 2.60
C THR A 199 9.02 14.96 1.28
N TRP A 200 9.37 16.15 0.81
CA TRP A 200 10.23 16.38 -0.34
C TRP A 200 11.53 17.02 0.12
N THR A 201 12.62 16.62 -0.49
CA THR A 201 13.95 17.10 -0.13
C THR A 201 14.67 17.59 -1.38
N GLN A 202 15.28 18.76 -1.29
CA GLN A 202 16.14 19.32 -2.33
C GLN A 202 17.49 19.69 -1.73
N SER A 203 18.54 19.49 -2.52
CA SER A 203 19.90 19.82 -2.11
C SER A 203 20.57 20.67 -3.17
N SER A 204 21.28 21.72 -2.75
CA SER A 204 22.08 22.58 -3.63
C SER A 204 23.23 23.18 -2.84
N THR A 205 24.26 23.58 -3.52
CA THR A 205 25.35 24.42 -2.93
C THR A 205 24.87 25.84 -2.64
N ASN A 206 23.78 26.27 -3.28
CA ASN A 206 23.11 27.56 -3.04
C ASN A 206 21.77 27.33 -2.33
N PRO A 207 21.56 27.87 -1.09
CA PRO A 207 20.31 27.72 -0.34
C PRO A 207 19.08 28.23 -1.10
N ILE A 208 19.19 29.34 -1.82
CA ILE A 208 18.09 29.94 -2.59
C ILE A 208 17.68 29.00 -3.74
N ASP A 209 18.67 28.40 -4.41
CA ASP A 209 18.43 27.42 -5.47
C ASP A 209 17.76 26.14 -4.92
N ALA A 210 18.17 25.69 -3.75
CA ALA A 210 17.51 24.53 -3.09
C ALA A 210 16.03 24.83 -2.77
N VAL A 211 15.72 26.01 -2.25
CA VAL A 211 14.34 26.43 -1.96
C VAL A 211 13.52 26.58 -3.24
N SER A 212 14.10 27.18 -4.28
CA SER A 212 13.39 27.44 -5.55
C SER A 212 13.02 26.14 -6.30
N LYS A 213 13.77 25.07 -6.10
CA LYS A 213 13.54 23.74 -6.68
C LYS A 213 12.65 22.84 -5.80
N LEU A 214 12.36 23.27 -4.58
CA LEU A 214 11.42 22.52 -3.73
C LEU A 214 10.02 22.56 -4.33
N ILE A 215 9.23 21.53 -4.06
CA ILE A 215 7.81 21.50 -4.46
C ILE A 215 7.08 22.72 -3.93
N LYS A 216 6.24 23.33 -4.75
CA LYS A 216 5.41 24.44 -4.32
C LYS A 216 4.34 23.99 -3.32
N LYS A 217 3.98 24.87 -2.36
CA LYS A 217 2.96 24.59 -1.33
C LYS A 217 1.69 23.97 -1.93
N ASN A 218 1.11 24.61 -2.94
CA ASN A 218 -0.14 24.15 -3.53
C ASN A 218 -0.01 22.76 -4.13
N ASP A 219 1.04 22.49 -4.90
CA ASP A 219 1.27 21.19 -5.54
C ASP A 219 1.45 20.09 -4.47
N ALA A 220 2.17 20.40 -3.38
CA ALA A 220 2.34 19.49 -2.25
C ALA A 220 1.03 19.17 -1.53
N LEU A 221 0.17 20.18 -1.31
CA LEU A 221 -1.13 20.01 -0.66
C LEU A 221 -2.10 19.21 -1.55
N TYR A 222 -2.11 19.48 -2.87
CA TYR A 222 -2.88 18.67 -3.81
C TYR A 222 -2.43 17.21 -3.83
N ASP A 223 -1.13 16.95 -3.83
CA ASP A 223 -0.58 15.60 -3.81
C ASP A 223 -0.99 14.84 -2.53
N VAL A 224 -0.78 15.42 -1.35
CA VAL A 224 -1.12 14.75 -0.08
C VAL A 224 -2.63 14.58 0.12
N SER A 225 -3.46 15.50 -0.37
CA SER A 225 -4.91 15.35 -0.28
C SER A 225 -5.42 14.20 -1.14
N TYR A 226 -4.93 14.08 -2.37
CA TYR A 226 -5.29 12.97 -3.27
C TYR A 226 -4.82 11.61 -2.73
N GLU A 227 -3.54 11.52 -2.35
CA GLU A 227 -2.99 10.28 -1.80
C GLU A 227 -3.67 9.86 -0.50
N LYS A 228 -4.16 10.82 0.30
CA LYS A 228 -4.91 10.51 1.52
C LYS A 228 -6.25 9.85 1.24
N GLY A 229 -6.99 10.36 0.27
CA GLY A 229 -8.25 9.73 -0.16
C GLY A 229 -8.02 8.33 -0.71
N LYS A 230 -6.99 8.17 -1.52
CA LYS A 230 -6.59 6.88 -2.09
C LYS A 230 -6.17 5.88 -1.00
N GLU A 231 -5.40 6.31 0.02
CA GLU A 231 -5.02 5.48 1.15
C GLU A 231 -6.25 4.96 1.92
N PHE A 232 -7.25 5.80 2.12
CA PHE A 232 -8.50 5.35 2.75
C PHE A 232 -9.22 4.29 1.89
N ALA A 233 -9.27 4.46 0.57
CA ALA A 233 -9.81 3.42 -0.32
C ALA A 233 -9.06 2.09 -0.19
N MET A 234 -7.72 2.13 -0.09
CA MET A 234 -6.88 0.92 0.14
C MET A 234 -7.28 0.18 1.42
N ASN A 235 -7.78 0.89 2.43
CA ASN A 235 -8.17 0.30 3.69
C ASN A 235 -9.54 -0.41 3.64
N ILE A 236 -10.37 -0.13 2.63
CA ILE A 236 -11.75 -0.65 2.55
C ILE A 236 -12.01 -1.59 1.38
N ILE A 237 -11.08 -1.70 0.42
CA ILE A 237 -11.17 -2.67 -0.68
C ILE A 237 -10.00 -3.65 -0.68
N PRO A 238 -10.24 -4.93 -1.00
CA PRO A 238 -9.15 -5.86 -1.29
C PRO A 238 -8.37 -5.41 -2.52
N LEU A 239 -7.06 -5.51 -2.46
CA LEU A 239 -6.16 -5.08 -3.53
C LEU A 239 -5.16 -6.15 -3.90
N TYR A 240 -4.70 -6.11 -5.15
CA TYR A 240 -3.63 -6.96 -5.64
C TYR A 240 -2.27 -6.33 -5.39
N TYR A 241 -1.36 -7.14 -4.83
CA TYR A 241 0.04 -6.76 -4.60
C TYR A 241 0.98 -7.73 -5.29
N TRP A 242 2.03 -7.19 -5.88
CA TRP A 242 3.11 -7.99 -6.43
C TRP A 242 4.08 -8.39 -5.32
N GLU A 243 4.18 -9.68 -5.07
CA GLU A 243 5.08 -10.25 -4.08
C GLU A 243 6.16 -11.10 -4.72
N ASN A 244 7.32 -11.13 -4.09
CA ASN A 244 8.43 -11.93 -4.54
C ASN A 244 8.37 -13.32 -3.91
N ARG A 245 8.63 -14.34 -4.73
CA ARG A 245 8.76 -15.74 -4.30
C ARG A 245 10.00 -16.32 -4.92
N ASP A 246 10.68 -17.16 -4.15
CA ASP A 246 11.76 -17.98 -4.68
C ASP A 246 11.22 -19.17 -5.48
N MET A 247 11.91 -19.50 -6.57
CA MET A 247 11.69 -20.69 -7.37
C MET A 247 13.03 -21.38 -7.60
N TYR A 248 13.14 -22.66 -7.28
CA TYR A 248 14.37 -23.41 -7.55
C TYR A 248 14.60 -23.59 -9.04
N LYS A 249 15.81 -23.25 -9.48
CA LYS A 249 16.27 -23.49 -10.85
C LYS A 249 16.56 -24.96 -11.10
N GLY A 250 16.14 -25.46 -12.24
CA GLY A 250 16.62 -26.71 -12.82
C GLY A 250 17.94 -26.51 -13.54
N LYS A 251 18.85 -27.48 -13.45
CA LYS A 251 20.08 -27.45 -14.25
C LYS A 251 19.86 -28.12 -15.61
N LYS A 252 19.01 -29.12 -15.69
CA LYS A 252 18.59 -29.87 -16.87
C LYS A 252 17.45 -30.83 -16.52
N GLY A 253 16.77 -31.36 -17.53
CA GLY A 253 15.68 -32.31 -17.37
C GLY A 253 14.36 -31.66 -16.94
N ASP A 254 13.49 -32.45 -16.31
CA ASP A 254 12.11 -32.04 -16.05
C ASP A 254 11.99 -30.95 -14.99
N LEU A 255 12.90 -30.84 -14.02
CA LEU A 255 12.89 -29.72 -13.07
C LEU A 255 13.07 -28.39 -13.81
N GLU A 256 13.94 -28.33 -14.84
CA GLU A 256 14.15 -27.15 -15.69
C GLU A 256 12.99 -26.97 -16.68
N ARG A 257 12.37 -28.06 -17.19
CA ARG A 257 11.19 -27.96 -18.05
C ARG A 257 10.05 -27.27 -17.32
N GLY A 258 9.75 -27.66 -16.07
CA GLY A 258 8.76 -27.00 -15.23
C GLY A 258 9.10 -25.53 -14.97
N GLU A 259 10.39 -25.16 -14.79
CA GLU A 259 10.83 -23.76 -14.68
C GLU A 259 10.49 -22.97 -15.94
N ARG A 260 10.77 -23.52 -17.13
CA ARG A 260 10.42 -22.86 -18.41
C ARG A 260 8.91 -22.70 -18.59
N GLN A 261 8.11 -23.71 -18.20
CA GLN A 261 6.65 -23.63 -18.21
C GLN A 261 6.13 -22.51 -17.31
N ALA A 262 6.64 -22.42 -16.06
CA ALA A 262 6.28 -21.34 -15.13
C ALA A 262 6.65 -19.94 -15.66
N ILE A 263 7.82 -19.79 -16.29
CA ILE A 263 8.26 -18.55 -16.94
C ILE A 263 7.31 -18.18 -18.10
N ALA A 264 6.86 -19.19 -18.86
CA ALA A 264 5.87 -19.04 -19.93
C ALA A 264 4.43 -18.84 -19.40
N LYS A 265 4.23 -18.77 -18.07
CA LYS A 265 2.93 -18.66 -17.35
C LYS A 265 2.04 -19.91 -17.50
N ASP A 266 2.56 -21.03 -17.98
CA ASP A 266 1.91 -22.34 -17.94
C ASP A 266 2.09 -22.98 -16.57
N TRP A 267 1.37 -22.47 -15.57
CA TRP A 267 1.49 -22.90 -14.19
C TRP A 267 0.91 -24.30 -13.95
N GLU A 268 -0.15 -24.69 -14.65
CA GLU A 268 -0.70 -26.04 -14.58
C GLU A 268 0.27 -27.08 -15.16
N GLY A 269 0.88 -26.79 -16.32
CA GLY A 269 1.92 -27.63 -16.91
C GLY A 269 3.15 -27.73 -16.03
N ALA A 270 3.61 -26.63 -15.44
CA ALA A 270 4.72 -26.58 -14.50
C ALA A 270 4.43 -27.44 -13.26
N LEU A 271 3.23 -27.28 -12.67
CA LEU A 271 2.77 -28.06 -11.53
C LEU A 271 2.81 -29.56 -11.83
N LYS A 272 2.21 -29.97 -12.94
CA LYS A 272 2.22 -31.38 -13.37
C LYS A 272 3.64 -31.94 -13.49
N THR A 273 4.49 -31.19 -14.18
CA THR A 273 5.89 -31.57 -14.38
C THR A 273 6.64 -31.73 -13.05
N TRP A 274 6.49 -30.77 -12.12
CA TRP A 274 7.18 -30.86 -10.82
C TRP A 274 6.60 -31.92 -9.89
N ALA A 275 5.29 -32.19 -9.96
CA ALA A 275 4.69 -33.31 -9.23
C ALA A 275 5.25 -34.66 -9.73
N GLU A 276 5.36 -34.87 -11.06
CA GLU A 276 6.00 -36.06 -11.65
C GLU A 276 7.46 -36.17 -11.20
N VAL A 277 8.24 -35.06 -11.21
CA VAL A 277 9.62 -35.05 -10.73
C VAL A 277 9.71 -35.48 -9.25
N TYR A 278 8.77 -35.03 -8.42
CA TYR A 278 8.71 -35.43 -7.01
C TYR A 278 8.48 -36.93 -6.84
N GLU A 279 7.54 -37.51 -7.55
CA GLU A 279 7.19 -38.94 -7.43
C GLU A 279 8.27 -39.86 -8.01
N MET A 280 8.90 -39.48 -9.12
CA MET A 280 9.85 -40.32 -9.86
C MET A 280 11.30 -40.28 -9.32
N ASN A 281 11.62 -39.37 -8.39
CA ASN A 281 12.98 -39.20 -7.92
C ASN A 281 13.22 -39.86 -6.57
N TYR A 282 14.40 -40.50 -6.42
CA TYR A 282 14.84 -41.06 -5.15
C TYR A 282 15.75 -40.13 -4.34
N LYS A 283 16.18 -38.99 -4.93
CA LYS A 283 17.07 -38.04 -4.28
C LYS A 283 16.27 -36.96 -3.55
N SER A 284 16.23 -36.99 -2.22
CA SER A 284 15.52 -36.03 -1.37
C SER A 284 15.76 -34.57 -1.76
N LYS A 285 16.98 -34.20 -2.15
CA LYS A 285 17.30 -32.84 -2.60
C LYS A 285 16.56 -32.42 -3.87
N ILE A 286 16.28 -33.35 -4.81
CA ILE A 286 15.54 -33.08 -6.04
C ILE A 286 14.05 -33.06 -5.72
N LYS A 287 13.57 -34.01 -4.93
CA LYS A 287 12.19 -34.05 -4.44
C LYS A 287 11.81 -32.74 -3.71
N ALA A 288 12.67 -32.29 -2.79
CA ALA A 288 12.44 -31.06 -2.05
C ALA A 288 12.30 -29.83 -2.97
N LYS A 289 13.15 -29.72 -4.00
CA LYS A 289 13.07 -28.62 -4.98
C LYS A 289 11.80 -28.70 -5.82
N ALA A 290 11.44 -29.88 -6.28
CA ALA A 290 10.24 -30.11 -7.07
C ALA A 290 8.97 -29.80 -6.24
N ALA A 291 8.93 -30.29 -4.99
CA ALA A 291 7.83 -30.01 -4.08
C ALA A 291 7.70 -28.50 -3.75
N PHE A 292 8.82 -27.80 -3.53
CA PHE A 292 8.83 -26.38 -3.30
C PHE A 292 8.27 -25.58 -4.50
N ASN A 293 8.72 -25.94 -5.71
CA ASN A 293 8.24 -25.29 -6.92
C ASN A 293 6.77 -25.64 -7.24
N ALA A 294 6.33 -26.87 -6.94
CA ALA A 294 4.93 -27.26 -7.03
C ALA A 294 4.06 -26.45 -6.04
N ALA A 295 4.54 -26.20 -4.81
CA ALA A 295 3.86 -25.33 -3.86
C ALA A 295 3.69 -23.89 -4.42
N LEU A 296 4.70 -23.36 -5.11
CA LEU A 296 4.62 -22.06 -5.77
C LEU A 296 3.55 -22.06 -6.88
N ALA A 297 3.50 -23.12 -7.69
CA ALA A 297 2.48 -23.24 -8.73
C ALA A 297 1.07 -23.31 -8.12
N PHE A 298 0.87 -24.08 -7.06
CA PHE A 298 -0.39 -24.12 -6.32
C PHE A 298 -0.78 -22.74 -5.75
N GLU A 299 0.18 -21.99 -5.18
CA GLU A 299 -0.07 -20.62 -4.70
C GLU A 299 -0.55 -19.71 -5.83
N VAL A 300 0.11 -19.73 -6.99
CA VAL A 300 -0.26 -18.91 -8.16
C VAL A 300 -1.63 -19.29 -8.71
N LEU A 301 -1.98 -20.56 -8.66
CA LEU A 301 -3.29 -21.09 -9.08
C LEU A 301 -4.40 -20.89 -8.04
N GLY A 302 -4.10 -20.22 -6.90
CA GLY A 302 -5.07 -19.96 -5.83
C GLY A 302 -5.39 -21.16 -4.93
N ARG A 303 -4.70 -22.29 -5.11
CA ARG A 303 -4.90 -23.56 -4.38
C ARG A 303 -4.04 -23.60 -3.13
N LEU A 304 -4.30 -22.70 -2.16
CA LEU A 304 -3.43 -22.48 -1.00
C LEU A 304 -3.30 -23.70 -0.07
N ASN A 305 -4.37 -24.49 0.09
CA ASN A 305 -4.30 -25.72 0.90
C ASN A 305 -3.32 -26.74 0.29
N ASP A 306 -3.37 -26.91 -1.03
CA ASP A 306 -2.42 -27.79 -1.73
C ASP A 306 -1.00 -27.22 -1.64
N ALA A 307 -0.85 -25.88 -1.80
CA ALA A 307 0.45 -25.22 -1.64
C ALA A 307 1.06 -25.51 -0.25
N GLN A 308 0.25 -25.48 0.81
CA GLN A 308 0.70 -25.80 2.17
C GLN A 308 1.18 -27.24 2.30
N ILE A 309 0.44 -28.20 1.77
CA ILE A 309 0.83 -29.61 1.78
C ILE A 309 2.17 -29.79 1.06
N TRP A 310 2.34 -29.17 -0.10
CA TRP A 310 3.53 -29.34 -0.92
C TRP A 310 4.78 -28.64 -0.37
N VAL A 311 4.62 -27.48 0.27
CA VAL A 311 5.76 -26.84 0.93
C VAL A 311 6.21 -27.62 2.18
N GLN A 312 5.28 -28.23 2.92
CA GLN A 312 5.60 -29.13 4.03
C GLN A 312 6.37 -30.38 3.52
N ARG A 313 5.95 -30.98 2.41
CA ARG A 313 6.71 -32.08 1.76
C ARG A 313 8.14 -31.64 1.42
N ALA A 314 8.30 -30.41 0.87
CA ALA A 314 9.62 -29.87 0.57
C ALA A 314 10.49 -29.73 1.82
N TYR A 315 9.93 -29.32 2.95
CA TYR A 315 10.64 -29.23 4.22
C TYR A 315 11.04 -30.59 4.77
N VAL A 316 10.11 -31.55 4.78
CA VAL A 316 10.35 -32.91 5.25
C VAL A 316 11.49 -33.62 4.46
N GLU A 317 11.52 -33.39 3.14
CA GLU A 317 12.56 -34.00 2.28
C GLU A 317 13.98 -33.45 2.52
N ASN A 318 14.14 -32.20 2.97
CA ASN A 318 15.47 -31.57 3.01
C ASN A 318 15.73 -30.64 4.21
N GLY A 319 14.75 -30.37 5.08
CA GLY A 319 14.88 -29.59 6.30
C GLY A 319 15.37 -28.14 6.10
N LYS A 320 15.17 -27.57 4.92
CA LYS A 320 15.69 -26.23 4.59
C LYS A 320 14.79 -25.10 5.14
N ASP A 321 15.39 -24.13 5.80
CA ASP A 321 14.69 -22.95 6.35
C ASP A 321 13.88 -22.19 5.31
N VAL A 322 14.28 -22.17 4.03
CA VAL A 322 13.53 -21.53 2.96
C VAL A 322 12.15 -22.17 2.77
N ALA A 323 12.02 -23.48 2.91
CA ALA A 323 10.73 -24.16 2.84
C ALA A 323 9.88 -23.87 4.08
N LYS A 324 10.48 -23.79 5.27
CA LYS A 324 9.79 -23.40 6.49
C LYS A 324 9.25 -21.97 6.38
N LYS A 325 10.08 -21.01 5.98
CA LYS A 325 9.66 -19.61 5.77
C LYS A 325 8.53 -19.50 4.75
N TYR A 326 8.60 -20.31 3.70
CA TYR A 326 7.54 -20.31 2.70
C TYR A 326 6.23 -20.93 3.23
N SER A 327 6.32 -21.97 4.06
CA SER A 327 5.17 -22.53 4.78
C SER A 327 4.49 -21.46 5.64
N ASP A 328 5.26 -20.65 6.39
CA ASP A 328 4.73 -19.56 7.20
C ASP A 328 4.00 -18.50 6.34
N ILE A 329 4.52 -18.22 5.15
CA ILE A 329 3.87 -17.31 4.19
C ILE A 329 2.52 -17.88 3.72
N ILE A 330 2.47 -19.17 3.36
CA ILE A 330 1.23 -19.81 2.91
C ILE A 330 0.19 -19.88 4.04
N ASP A 331 0.61 -20.19 5.27
CA ASP A 331 -0.26 -20.16 6.45
C ASP A 331 -0.85 -18.77 6.69
N TYR A 332 -0.05 -17.73 6.54
CA TYR A 332 -0.52 -16.35 6.64
C TYR A 332 -1.57 -16.05 5.55
N ARG A 333 -1.32 -16.46 4.31
CA ARG A 333 -2.26 -16.30 3.19
C ARG A 333 -3.57 -17.09 3.38
N LEU A 334 -3.53 -18.26 3.98
CA LEU A 334 -4.73 -19.04 4.30
C LEU A 334 -5.61 -18.29 5.31
N ARG A 335 -5.02 -17.65 6.32
CA ARG A 335 -5.78 -16.78 7.24
C ARG A 335 -6.37 -15.57 6.54
N GLU A 336 -5.63 -14.93 5.63
CA GLU A 336 -6.14 -13.81 4.83
C GLU A 336 -7.25 -14.24 3.87
N GLN A 337 -7.20 -15.45 3.32
CA GLN A 337 -8.25 -15.96 2.44
C GLN A 337 -9.61 -16.06 3.13
N ALA A 338 -9.64 -16.39 4.43
CA ALA A 338 -10.88 -16.39 5.21
C ALA A 338 -11.48 -14.98 5.27
N LYS A 339 -10.64 -13.96 5.55
CA LYS A 339 -11.07 -12.55 5.56
C LYS A 339 -11.48 -12.06 4.17
N LEU A 340 -10.77 -12.48 3.11
CA LEU A 340 -11.15 -12.15 1.73
C LEU A 340 -12.54 -12.69 1.38
N ARG A 341 -12.86 -13.94 1.75
CA ARG A 341 -14.21 -14.52 1.53
C ARG A 341 -15.29 -13.71 2.22
N GLU A 342 -15.04 -13.26 3.45
CA GLU A 342 -15.97 -12.38 4.18
C GLU A 342 -16.18 -11.05 3.45
N GLN A 343 -15.14 -10.49 2.84
CA GLN A 343 -15.16 -9.18 2.17
C GLN A 343 -15.72 -9.24 0.74
N THR A 344 -15.48 -10.33 0.01
CA THR A 344 -15.82 -10.46 -1.43
C THR A 344 -16.99 -11.39 -1.70
N GLY A 345 -17.31 -12.29 -0.77
CA GLY A 345 -18.31 -13.33 -0.95
C GLY A 345 -17.88 -14.47 -1.89
N GLN A 346 -16.56 -14.55 -2.18
CA GLN A 346 -15.96 -15.55 -3.07
C GLN A 346 -15.16 -16.57 -2.28
#